data_9500772c8b9ed59e85994e65f66a2334
#
_entry.id   9500772c8b9ed59e85994e65f66a2334
#
_cell.length_a   1.000
_cell.length_b   1.000
_cell.length_c   1.000
_cell.angle_alpha   90.00
_cell.angle_beta   90.00
_cell.angle_gamma   90.00
#
_symmetry.space_group_name_H-M   'P 1'
#
loop_
_entity.id
_entity.type
_entity.pdbx_description
1 polymer ?
#
loop_
_entity_poly.entity_id
_entity_poly.type
_entity_poly.pdbx_seq_one_letter_code
_entity_poly.pdbx_strand_id
1 'polypeptide(L)'
;SKNFSMPINLIKYWEFDRESKSIFSFIFRDNNIDKRKKSEQNAISKFENNLYVFEEESGLIKIRVLMEESQLASDISNYISNFLIQYIGTELKLKSTQYRQFLENRLIEVEQQLKSAEANLTSFRSSNPIAKDTPVLQNSRGQLIRSLEVEQQVYLTLRTQYEIARADELKEQPVINILDYGYPSPNPYWPKNLLIYII
;
A
#
# COMPACT_ATOMS: atom_id res chain seq x y z
N SER A 1 -20.88 -3.66 18.26
CA SER A 1 -20.68 -3.97 16.83
C SER A 1 -21.98 -3.69 16.08
N LYS A 2 -22.12 -2.48 15.51
CA LYS A 2 -23.20 -2.21 14.58
C LYS A 2 -22.77 -2.66 13.20
N ASN A 3 -23.40 -3.72 12.71
CA ASN A 3 -23.22 -4.23 11.37
C ASN A 3 -23.61 -3.13 10.36
N PHE A 4 -22.64 -2.67 9.59
CA PHE A 4 -22.87 -1.86 8.40
C PHE A 4 -23.44 -2.78 7.31
N SER A 5 -24.73 -2.90 7.25
CA SER A 5 -25.40 -3.87 6.40
C SER A 5 -26.06 -3.25 5.17
N MET A 6 -25.46 -2.24 4.51
CA MET A 6 -25.79 -1.95 3.10
C MET A 6 -24.79 -0.99 2.48
N PRO A 7 -24.19 -1.31 1.32
CA PRO A 7 -23.44 -0.31 0.56
C PRO A 7 -24.44 0.77 0.09
N ILE A 8 -24.25 1.99 0.58
CA ILE A 8 -25.02 3.15 0.15
C ILE A 8 -24.66 3.41 -1.31
N ASN A 9 -25.64 3.31 -2.19
CA ASN A 9 -25.45 3.62 -3.59
C ASN A 9 -25.61 5.13 -3.81
N LEU A 10 -24.49 5.85 -3.84
CA LEU A 10 -24.45 7.31 -4.03
C LEU A 10 -25.08 7.76 -5.36
N ILE A 11 -25.06 6.94 -6.39
CA ILE A 11 -25.70 7.22 -7.68
C ILE A 11 -27.21 7.37 -7.46
N LYS A 12 -27.79 6.44 -6.68
CA LYS A 12 -29.22 6.43 -6.36
C LYS A 12 -29.56 7.52 -5.36
N TYR A 13 -28.69 7.78 -4.38
CA TYR A 13 -28.86 8.84 -3.38
C TYR A 13 -28.94 10.23 -4.02
N TRP A 14 -28.07 10.52 -4.99
CA TRP A 14 -28.07 11.79 -5.72
C TRP A 14 -28.93 11.79 -6.97
N GLU A 15 -29.75 10.76 -7.18
CA GLU A 15 -30.68 10.64 -8.31
C GLU A 15 -30.03 10.78 -9.71
N PHE A 16 -28.75 10.47 -9.85
CA PHE A 16 -28.07 10.46 -11.15
C PHE A 16 -28.58 9.37 -12.10
N ASP A 17 -29.43 8.46 -11.58
CA ASP A 17 -30.06 7.38 -12.32
C ASP A 17 -31.46 7.78 -12.85
N ARG A 18 -31.93 8.99 -12.49
CA ARG A 18 -33.21 9.50 -13.03
C ARG A 18 -33.09 9.79 -14.50
N GLU A 19 -33.77 9.00 -15.32
CA GLU A 19 -33.97 9.34 -16.74
C GLU A 19 -34.68 10.70 -16.84
N SER A 20 -33.97 11.69 -17.34
CA SER A 20 -34.59 12.90 -17.88
C SER A 20 -35.50 12.42 -19.01
N LYS A 21 -36.83 12.44 -18.77
CA LYS A 21 -37.85 12.23 -19.82
C LYS A 21 -37.83 13.43 -20.78
N SER A 22 -36.72 13.63 -21.47
CA SER A 22 -36.68 14.52 -22.60
C SER A 22 -37.21 13.82 -23.82
N ILE A 23 -38.18 14.45 -24.53
CA ILE A 23 -38.79 13.96 -25.75
C ILE A 23 -37.74 13.66 -26.84
N PHE A 24 -36.53 14.23 -26.71
CA PHE A 24 -35.37 13.99 -27.57
C PHE A 24 -34.64 12.65 -27.34
N SER A 25 -34.85 11.97 -26.21
CA SER A 25 -34.19 10.69 -25.90
C SER A 25 -34.67 9.54 -26.79
N PHE A 26 -35.78 9.69 -27.49
CA PHE A 26 -36.34 8.69 -28.41
C PHE A 26 -35.58 8.64 -29.76
N ILE A 27 -34.89 9.71 -30.13
CA ILE A 27 -34.23 9.84 -31.44
C ILE A 27 -32.77 9.33 -31.39
N PHE A 28 -32.10 9.42 -30.25
CA PHE A 28 -30.74 8.91 -30.07
C PHE A 28 -30.75 7.65 -29.20
N ARG A 29 -30.58 6.51 -29.85
CA ARG A 29 -30.40 5.21 -29.20
C ARG A 29 -29.02 5.15 -28.55
N ASP A 30 -28.92 5.82 -27.40
CA ASP A 30 -27.68 5.94 -26.64
C ASP A 30 -27.44 4.65 -25.83
N ASN A 31 -26.21 4.10 -25.93
CA ASN A 31 -25.86 2.84 -25.31
C ASN A 31 -25.96 2.97 -23.78
N ASN A 32 -26.78 2.14 -23.16
CA ASN A 32 -26.98 2.09 -21.68
C ASN A 32 -25.66 1.99 -20.87
N ILE A 33 -24.59 1.49 -21.50
CA ILE A 33 -23.26 1.38 -20.89
C ILE A 33 -22.63 2.76 -20.68
N ASP A 34 -22.77 3.68 -21.65
CA ASP A 34 -22.20 5.03 -21.54
C ASP A 34 -22.94 5.91 -20.55
N LYS A 35 -24.26 5.74 -20.43
CA LYS A 35 -25.07 6.44 -19.42
C LYS A 35 -24.70 6.04 -18.01
N ARG A 36 -24.52 4.75 -17.77
CA ARG A 36 -24.10 4.24 -16.45
C ARG A 36 -22.72 4.74 -16.05
N LYS A 37 -21.75 4.67 -16.94
CA LYS A 37 -20.39 5.22 -16.71
C LYS A 37 -20.43 6.71 -16.43
N LYS A 38 -21.25 7.47 -17.14
CA LYS A 38 -21.41 8.91 -16.93
C LYS A 38 -22.03 9.24 -15.57
N SER A 39 -23.07 8.48 -15.15
CA SER A 39 -23.66 8.66 -13.82
C SER A 39 -22.70 8.29 -12.70
N GLU A 40 -21.88 7.24 -12.88
CA GLU A 40 -20.82 6.86 -11.94
C GLU A 40 -19.75 7.96 -11.83
N GLN A 41 -19.28 8.50 -12.95
CA GLN A 41 -18.33 9.61 -12.97
C GLN A 41 -18.89 10.87 -12.30
N ASN A 42 -20.14 11.22 -12.57
CA ASN A 42 -20.77 12.36 -11.92
C ASN A 42 -20.90 12.17 -10.40
N ALA A 43 -21.23 10.96 -9.95
CA ALA A 43 -21.30 10.65 -8.53
C ALA A 43 -19.92 10.71 -7.85
N ILE A 44 -18.88 10.21 -8.52
CA ILE A 44 -17.50 10.29 -8.04
C ILE A 44 -17.07 11.76 -7.94
N SER A 45 -17.25 12.55 -8.98
CA SER A 45 -16.87 13.97 -8.97
C SER A 45 -17.61 14.78 -7.91
N LYS A 46 -18.92 14.51 -7.71
CA LYS A 46 -19.68 15.15 -6.63
C LYS A 46 -19.17 14.74 -5.26
N PHE A 47 -18.79 13.47 -5.10
CA PHE A 47 -18.23 12.97 -3.86
C PHE A 47 -16.84 13.57 -3.57
N GLU A 48 -15.96 13.62 -4.56
CA GLU A 48 -14.63 14.25 -4.45
C GLU A 48 -14.73 15.71 -3.99
N ASN A 49 -15.68 16.46 -4.52
CA ASN A 49 -15.91 17.87 -4.11
C ASN A 49 -16.43 18.00 -2.66
N ASN A 50 -16.95 16.92 -2.08
CA ASN A 50 -17.50 16.89 -0.73
C ASN A 50 -16.58 16.16 0.28
N LEU A 51 -15.43 15.67 -0.18
CA LEU A 51 -14.42 14.99 0.63
C LEU A 51 -13.19 15.89 0.78
N TYR A 52 -12.84 16.20 2.01
CA TYR A 52 -11.67 17.00 2.33
C TYR A 52 -10.72 16.20 3.22
N VAL A 53 -9.46 16.15 2.83
CA VAL A 53 -8.41 15.49 3.61
C VAL A 53 -7.36 16.53 3.97
N PHE A 54 -7.04 16.63 5.25
CA PHE A 54 -6.06 17.56 5.77
C PHE A 54 -4.99 16.77 6.53
N GLU A 55 -3.74 17.10 6.27
CA GLU A 55 -2.60 16.63 7.07
C GLU A 55 -2.16 17.78 7.98
N GLU A 56 -2.09 17.50 9.28
CA GLU A 56 -1.57 18.44 10.29
C GLU A 56 -0.06 18.20 10.49
N GLU A 57 0.66 19.22 10.95
CA GLU A 57 2.11 19.13 11.23
C GLU A 57 2.46 18.00 12.22
N SER A 58 1.51 17.60 13.03
CA SER A 58 1.63 16.45 13.95
C SER A 58 1.63 15.08 13.27
N GLY A 59 1.39 15.01 11.95
CA GLY A 59 1.16 13.77 11.20
C GLY A 59 -0.29 13.24 11.33
N LEU A 60 -1.19 14.00 11.96
CA LEU A 60 -2.61 13.65 12.06
C LEU A 60 -3.30 13.88 10.72
N ILE A 61 -3.98 12.85 10.21
CA ILE A 61 -4.83 12.96 9.01
C ILE A 61 -6.27 13.17 9.46
N LYS A 62 -6.85 14.28 9.05
CA LYS A 62 -8.25 14.64 9.31
C LYS A 62 -9.08 14.49 8.05
N ILE A 63 -10.10 13.63 8.11
CA ILE A 63 -11.05 13.40 7.03
C ILE A 63 -12.35 14.13 7.35
N ARG A 64 -12.81 14.97 6.43
CA ARG A 64 -14.10 15.67 6.54
C ARG A 64 -14.95 15.34 5.34
N VAL A 65 -16.18 14.90 5.59
CA VAL A 65 -17.17 14.57 4.57
C VAL A 65 -18.35 15.53 4.72
N LEU A 66 -18.79 16.12 3.62
CA LEU A 66 -19.98 16.98 3.58
C LEU A 66 -21.10 16.26 2.83
N MET A 67 -22.23 16.04 3.50
CA MET A 67 -23.44 15.44 2.94
C MET A 67 -24.68 16.21 3.39
N GLU A 68 -25.78 16.01 2.71
CA GLU A 68 -27.06 16.61 3.07
C GLU A 68 -27.57 16.08 4.42
N GLU A 69 -27.30 14.78 4.70
CA GLU A 69 -27.64 14.15 5.97
C GLU A 69 -26.39 13.99 6.84
N SER A 70 -26.42 14.49 8.07
CA SER A 70 -25.29 14.43 9.00
C SER A 70 -24.92 12.99 9.39
N GLN A 71 -25.91 12.09 9.49
CA GLN A 71 -25.67 10.67 9.77
C GLN A 71 -24.90 10.02 8.63
N LEU A 72 -25.30 10.27 7.38
CA LEU A 72 -24.63 9.75 6.19
C LEU A 72 -23.18 10.26 6.10
N ALA A 73 -22.93 11.54 6.42
CA ALA A 73 -21.59 12.10 6.44
C ALA A 73 -20.68 11.37 7.44
N SER A 74 -21.16 11.11 8.65
CA SER A 74 -20.40 10.38 9.67
C SER A 74 -20.16 8.92 9.29
N ASP A 75 -21.16 8.25 8.73
CA ASP A 75 -21.05 6.85 8.31
C ASP A 75 -20.03 6.68 7.19
N ILE A 76 -20.03 7.58 6.20
CA ILE A 76 -19.04 7.59 5.11
C ILE A 76 -17.64 7.89 5.65
N SER A 77 -17.50 8.88 6.55
CA SER A 77 -16.19 9.19 7.14
C SER A 77 -15.60 8.00 7.89
N ASN A 78 -16.43 7.31 8.67
CA ASN A 78 -16.03 6.10 9.40
C ASN A 78 -15.70 4.94 8.45
N TYR A 79 -16.47 4.78 7.38
CA TYR A 79 -16.20 3.78 6.36
C TYR A 79 -14.85 4.01 5.68
N ILE A 80 -14.56 5.25 5.26
CA ILE A 80 -13.28 5.61 4.65
C ILE A 80 -12.13 5.33 5.61
N SER A 81 -12.25 5.72 6.88
CA SER A 81 -11.22 5.51 7.89
C SER A 81 -10.91 4.03 8.08
N ASN A 82 -11.95 3.20 8.22
CA ASN A 82 -11.79 1.75 8.35
C ASN A 82 -11.22 1.11 7.07
N PHE A 83 -11.67 1.55 5.90
CA PHE A 83 -11.16 1.07 4.62
C PHE A 83 -9.66 1.38 4.46
N LEU A 84 -9.24 2.60 4.81
CA LEU A 84 -7.83 3.00 4.74
C LEU A 84 -6.95 2.15 5.65
N ILE A 85 -7.40 1.86 6.88
CA ILE A 85 -6.64 0.98 7.79
C ILE A 85 -6.46 -0.41 7.19
N GLN A 86 -7.54 -0.99 6.66
CA GLN A 86 -7.48 -2.31 6.04
C GLN A 86 -6.62 -2.32 4.78
N TYR A 87 -6.77 -1.32 3.93
CA TYR A 87 -6.02 -1.19 2.68
C TYR A 87 -4.52 -1.05 2.96
N ILE A 88 -4.14 -0.12 3.82
CA ILE A 88 -2.74 0.13 4.15
C ILE A 88 -2.13 -1.09 4.86
N GLY A 89 -2.85 -1.73 5.78
CA GLY A 89 -2.40 -2.94 6.44
C GLY A 89 -2.15 -4.09 5.46
N THR A 90 -3.04 -4.27 4.48
CA THR A 90 -2.91 -5.29 3.43
C THR A 90 -1.74 -4.98 2.50
N GLU A 91 -1.60 -3.74 2.05
CA GLU A 91 -0.51 -3.31 1.16
C GLU A 91 0.87 -3.44 1.83
N LEU A 92 0.97 -3.04 3.09
CA LEU A 92 2.22 -3.16 3.84
C LEU A 92 2.61 -4.64 4.05
N LYS A 93 1.65 -5.49 4.39
CA LYS A 93 1.89 -6.92 4.52
C LYS A 93 2.37 -7.54 3.21
N LEU A 94 1.71 -7.18 2.09
CA LEU A 94 2.12 -7.64 0.77
C LEU A 94 3.56 -7.23 0.44
N LYS A 95 3.92 -5.97 0.67
CA LYS A 95 5.28 -5.46 0.45
C LYS A 95 6.31 -6.16 1.33
N SER A 96 6.01 -6.37 2.62
CA SER A 96 6.89 -7.08 3.53
C SER A 96 7.13 -8.53 3.08
N THR A 97 6.06 -9.23 2.66
CA THR A 97 6.16 -10.59 2.11
C THR A 97 7.00 -10.63 0.84
N GLN A 98 6.77 -9.69 -0.10
CA GLN A 98 7.54 -9.61 -1.34
C GLN A 98 9.03 -9.33 -1.07
N TYR A 99 9.32 -8.44 -0.13
CA TYR A 99 10.71 -8.13 0.25
C TYR A 99 11.41 -9.33 0.89
N ARG A 100 10.75 -10.04 1.81
CA ARG A 100 11.31 -11.28 2.38
C ARG A 100 11.57 -12.33 1.29
N GLN A 101 10.61 -12.55 0.38
CA GLN A 101 10.78 -13.49 -0.72
C GLN A 101 11.93 -13.11 -1.66
N PHE A 102 12.10 -11.82 -1.94
CA PHE A 102 13.25 -11.32 -2.69
C PHE A 102 14.57 -11.67 -2.01
N LEU A 103 14.68 -11.41 -0.69
CA LEU A 103 15.88 -11.74 0.08
C LEU A 103 16.13 -13.25 0.15
N GLU A 104 15.09 -14.06 0.28
CA GLU A 104 15.18 -15.53 0.27
C GLU A 104 15.76 -16.06 -1.04
N ASN A 105 15.25 -15.60 -2.17
CA ASN A 105 15.77 -15.98 -3.48
C ASN A 105 17.23 -15.53 -3.65
N ARG A 106 17.53 -14.30 -3.24
CA ARG A 106 18.90 -13.77 -3.32
C ARG A 106 19.87 -14.54 -2.43
N LEU A 107 19.43 -14.99 -1.25
CA LEU A 107 20.20 -15.79 -0.33
C LEU A 107 20.58 -17.14 -0.94
N ILE A 108 19.67 -17.80 -1.65
CA ILE A 108 19.91 -19.05 -2.37
C ILE A 108 21.02 -18.86 -3.44
N GLU A 109 20.94 -17.77 -4.21
CA GLU A 109 21.95 -17.46 -5.23
C GLU A 109 23.32 -17.27 -4.62
N VAL A 110 23.43 -16.47 -3.54
CA VAL A 110 24.69 -16.18 -2.88
C VAL A 110 25.25 -17.40 -2.16
N GLU A 111 24.42 -18.27 -1.61
CA GLU A 111 24.86 -19.55 -1.06
C GLU A 111 25.52 -20.43 -2.12
N GLN A 112 24.99 -20.45 -3.34
CA GLN A 112 25.63 -21.16 -4.45
C GLN A 112 26.96 -20.52 -4.87
N GLN A 113 27.03 -19.19 -4.89
CA GLN A 113 28.28 -18.47 -5.19
C GLN A 113 29.35 -18.74 -4.13
N LEU A 114 28.98 -18.73 -2.85
CA LEU A 114 29.85 -19.08 -1.74
C LEU A 114 30.40 -20.50 -1.86
N LYS A 115 29.53 -21.50 -2.10
CA LYS A 115 29.93 -22.89 -2.33
C LYS A 115 30.89 -23.02 -3.51
N SER A 116 30.65 -22.26 -4.57
CA SER A 116 31.54 -22.24 -5.74
C SER A 116 32.91 -21.65 -5.42
N ALA A 117 32.96 -20.55 -4.65
CA ALA A 117 34.20 -19.93 -4.19
C ALA A 117 35.00 -20.87 -3.27
N GLU A 118 34.33 -21.55 -2.35
CA GLU A 118 34.93 -22.58 -1.50
C GLU A 118 35.54 -23.75 -2.29
N ALA A 119 34.78 -24.25 -3.27
CA ALA A 119 35.21 -25.33 -4.15
C ALA A 119 36.43 -24.93 -5.00
N ASN A 120 36.43 -23.70 -5.52
CA ASN A 120 37.56 -23.16 -6.30
C ASN A 120 38.84 -23.05 -5.46
N LEU A 121 38.71 -22.52 -4.24
CA LEU A 121 39.86 -22.44 -3.34
C LEU A 121 40.36 -23.83 -2.92
N THR A 122 39.47 -24.78 -2.65
CA THR A 122 39.82 -26.15 -2.28
C THR A 122 40.51 -26.87 -3.42
N SER A 123 39.95 -26.76 -4.63
CA SER A 123 40.56 -27.33 -5.84
C SER A 123 41.95 -26.74 -6.12
N PHE A 124 42.08 -25.42 -5.99
CA PHE A 124 43.39 -24.75 -6.13
C PHE A 124 44.40 -25.26 -5.11
N ARG A 125 44.06 -25.39 -3.83
CA ARG A 125 44.90 -25.88 -2.76
C ARG A 125 45.34 -27.34 -2.97
N SER A 126 44.46 -28.19 -3.43
CA SER A 126 44.77 -29.59 -3.71
C SER A 126 45.72 -29.77 -4.89
N SER A 127 45.58 -28.93 -5.91
CA SER A 127 46.45 -28.95 -7.09
C SER A 127 47.82 -28.26 -6.89
N ASN A 128 47.90 -27.32 -5.95
CA ASN A 128 49.08 -26.50 -5.71
C ASN A 128 49.53 -26.52 -4.24
N PRO A 129 50.24 -27.58 -3.79
CA PRO A 129 50.74 -27.67 -2.44
C PRO A 129 51.70 -26.49 -2.09
N ILE A 130 51.64 -26.00 -0.84
CA ILE A 130 52.40 -24.83 -0.35
C ILE A 130 53.91 -25.00 -0.56
N ALA A 131 54.44 -26.21 -0.49
CA ALA A 131 55.83 -26.51 -0.69
C ALA A 131 56.40 -26.13 -2.07
N LYS A 132 55.53 -25.91 -3.08
CA LYS A 132 55.90 -25.49 -4.44
C LYS A 132 55.39 -24.09 -4.80
N ASP A 133 55.11 -23.25 -3.79
CA ASP A 133 54.48 -21.95 -3.97
C ASP A 133 55.45 -20.95 -4.64
N THR A 134 55.07 -20.49 -5.81
CA THR A 134 55.75 -19.37 -6.53
C THR A 134 55.01 -18.06 -6.25
N PRO A 135 55.60 -16.88 -6.48
CA PRO A 135 54.91 -15.61 -6.30
C PRO A 135 53.62 -15.50 -7.09
N VAL A 136 53.51 -16.15 -8.25
CA VAL A 136 52.31 -16.19 -9.08
C VAL A 136 51.22 -17.01 -8.40
N LEU A 137 51.57 -18.19 -7.84
CA LEU A 137 50.59 -19.05 -7.11
C LEU A 137 50.13 -18.39 -5.82
N GLN A 138 51.01 -17.65 -5.13
CA GLN A 138 50.62 -16.88 -3.93
C GLN A 138 49.63 -15.79 -4.27
N ASN A 139 49.82 -15.06 -5.37
CA ASN A 139 48.85 -14.07 -5.86
C ASN A 139 47.48 -14.70 -6.19
N SER A 140 47.49 -15.78 -6.93
CA SER A 140 46.25 -16.50 -7.31
C SER A 140 45.49 -17.02 -6.08
N ARG A 141 46.23 -17.58 -5.10
CA ARG A 141 45.65 -17.99 -3.80
C ARG A 141 45.04 -16.81 -3.07
N GLY A 142 45.75 -15.68 -3.00
CA GLY A 142 45.28 -14.45 -2.37
C GLY A 142 44.01 -13.90 -3.03
N GLN A 143 43.89 -14.01 -4.35
CA GLN A 143 42.65 -13.63 -5.06
C GLN A 143 41.46 -14.55 -4.70
N LEU A 144 41.67 -15.87 -4.66
CA LEU A 144 40.61 -16.82 -4.30
C LEU A 144 40.17 -16.66 -2.84
N ILE A 145 41.10 -16.38 -1.92
CA ILE A 145 40.78 -16.10 -0.52
C ILE A 145 39.93 -14.84 -0.41
N ARG A 146 40.32 -13.73 -1.06
CA ARG A 146 39.53 -12.50 -1.05
C ARG A 146 38.15 -12.69 -1.67
N SER A 147 38.05 -13.45 -2.77
CA SER A 147 36.75 -13.79 -3.37
C SER A 147 35.87 -14.55 -2.38
N LEU A 148 36.37 -15.54 -1.69
CA LEU A 148 35.68 -16.28 -0.66
C LEU A 148 35.22 -15.39 0.49
N GLU A 149 36.12 -14.52 1.00
CA GLU A 149 35.78 -13.58 2.07
C GLU A 149 34.64 -12.62 1.69
N VAL A 150 34.67 -12.12 0.45
CA VAL A 150 33.60 -11.25 -0.06
C VAL A 150 32.26 -12.02 -0.09
N GLU A 151 32.24 -13.23 -0.65
CA GLU A 151 31.00 -14.04 -0.71
C GLU A 151 30.49 -14.39 0.68
N GLN A 152 31.36 -14.71 1.64
CA GLN A 152 30.99 -14.93 3.03
C GLN A 152 30.36 -13.69 3.66
N GLN A 153 30.94 -12.51 3.44
CA GLN A 153 30.43 -11.26 3.99
C GLN A 153 29.06 -10.91 3.38
N VAL A 154 28.89 -11.10 2.06
CA VAL A 154 27.61 -10.89 1.36
C VAL A 154 26.55 -11.85 1.92
N TYR A 155 26.89 -13.14 2.08
CA TYR A 155 25.98 -14.13 2.64
C TYR A 155 25.52 -13.76 4.05
N LEU A 156 26.44 -13.40 4.95
CA LEU A 156 26.12 -13.01 6.32
C LEU A 156 25.24 -11.76 6.38
N THR A 157 25.54 -10.78 5.52
CA THR A 157 24.74 -9.55 5.44
C THR A 157 23.33 -9.83 4.97
N LEU A 158 23.17 -10.60 3.89
CA LEU A 158 21.84 -10.98 3.38
C LEU A 158 21.08 -11.85 4.36
N ARG A 159 21.75 -12.76 5.06
CA ARG A 159 21.14 -13.60 6.10
C ARG A 159 20.56 -12.74 7.22
N THR A 160 21.31 -11.73 7.67
CA THR A 160 20.85 -10.78 8.68
C THR A 160 19.64 -10.00 8.20
N GLN A 161 19.69 -9.48 6.96
CA GLN A 161 18.57 -8.75 6.38
C GLN A 161 17.32 -9.62 6.21
N TYR A 162 17.50 -10.88 5.81
CA TYR A 162 16.40 -11.85 5.72
C TYR A 162 15.72 -12.09 7.06
N GLU A 163 16.49 -12.29 8.14
CA GLU A 163 15.92 -12.49 9.48
C GLU A 163 15.19 -11.23 9.99
N ILE A 164 15.69 -10.04 9.66
CA ILE A 164 15.00 -8.77 9.96
C ILE A 164 13.68 -8.68 9.17
N ALA A 165 13.73 -8.91 7.85
CA ALA A 165 12.54 -8.86 7.01
C ALA A 165 11.48 -9.89 7.44
N ARG A 166 11.93 -11.08 7.85
CA ARG A 166 11.05 -12.13 8.40
C ARG A 166 10.40 -11.70 9.72
N ALA A 167 11.15 -11.04 10.60
CA ALA A 167 10.63 -10.49 11.83
C ALA A 167 9.63 -9.36 11.58
N ASP A 168 9.89 -8.50 10.59
CA ASP A 168 9.00 -7.39 10.21
C ASP A 168 7.71 -7.88 9.56
N GLU A 169 7.76 -8.95 8.76
CA GLU A 169 6.57 -9.60 8.19
C GLU A 169 5.64 -10.16 9.27
N LEU A 170 6.20 -10.63 10.40
CA LEU A 170 5.45 -11.18 11.52
C LEU A 170 4.89 -10.11 12.48
N LYS A 171 5.34 -8.86 12.38
CA LYS A 171 4.83 -7.77 13.20
C LYS A 171 3.44 -7.35 12.69
N GLU A 172 2.40 -7.80 13.37
CA GLU A 172 1.01 -7.37 13.16
C GLU A 172 0.75 -6.01 13.84
N GLN A 173 1.48 -4.97 13.49
CA GLN A 173 1.19 -3.65 14.07
C GLN A 173 0.30 -2.85 13.11
N PRO A 174 -0.86 -2.37 13.57
CA PRO A 174 -1.61 -1.39 12.82
C PRO A 174 -0.77 -0.10 12.72
N VAL A 175 -0.41 0.26 11.49
CA VAL A 175 0.40 1.46 11.21
C VAL A 175 -0.41 2.73 11.44
N ILE A 176 -1.74 2.62 11.40
CA ILE A 176 -2.67 3.73 11.55
C ILE A 176 -3.72 3.37 12.59
N ASN A 177 -3.93 4.28 13.53
CA ASN A 177 -4.98 4.18 14.53
C ASN A 177 -5.99 5.31 14.34
N ILE A 178 -7.29 4.99 14.51
CA ILE A 178 -8.33 6.01 14.54
C ILE A 178 -8.27 6.68 15.90
N LEU A 179 -8.00 7.99 15.93
CA LEU A 179 -8.02 8.79 17.13
C LEU A 179 -9.45 9.14 17.54
N ASP A 180 -10.28 9.48 16.53
CA ASP A 180 -11.66 9.86 16.77
C ASP A 180 -12.54 9.41 15.61
N TYR A 181 -13.73 8.95 15.92
CA TYR A 181 -14.72 8.55 14.92
C TYR A 181 -15.59 9.74 14.51
N GLY A 182 -16.05 9.73 13.26
CA GLY A 182 -17.01 10.73 12.80
C GLY A 182 -18.33 10.61 13.54
N TYR A 183 -18.81 11.73 14.05
CA TYR A 183 -20.13 11.85 14.67
C TYR A 183 -21.03 12.74 13.83
N PRO A 184 -22.35 12.47 13.82
CA PRO A 184 -23.30 13.34 13.13
C PRO A 184 -23.27 14.74 13.75
N SER A 185 -23.02 15.76 12.92
CA SER A 185 -23.02 17.14 13.38
C SER A 185 -24.45 17.57 13.75
N PRO A 186 -24.69 18.16 14.93
CA PRO A 186 -25.99 18.69 15.28
C PRO A 186 -26.33 20.00 14.54
N ASN A 187 -25.32 20.69 14.01
CA ASN A 187 -25.49 21.95 13.31
C ASN A 187 -25.15 21.82 11.83
N PRO A 188 -25.94 22.45 10.93
CA PRO A 188 -25.64 22.43 9.52
C PRO A 188 -24.34 23.22 9.24
N TYR A 189 -23.52 22.70 8.32
CA TYR A 189 -22.32 23.40 7.86
C TYR A 189 -22.65 24.66 7.04
N TRP A 190 -23.73 24.60 6.25
CA TRP A 190 -24.23 25.70 5.42
C TRP A 190 -25.73 25.50 5.15
N PRO A 191 -26.55 26.58 5.06
CA PRO A 191 -26.20 27.96 5.41
C PRO A 191 -26.05 28.14 6.94
N LYS A 192 -25.15 29.05 7.33
CA LYS A 192 -25.07 29.44 8.76
C LYS A 192 -26.33 30.20 9.12
N ASN A 193 -26.94 29.90 10.26
CA ASN A 193 -28.21 30.50 10.72
C ASN A 193 -28.27 32.03 10.62
N LEU A 194 -27.13 32.71 10.68
CA LEU A 194 -27.02 34.16 10.58
C LEU A 194 -27.36 34.72 9.17
N LEU A 195 -27.24 33.90 8.11
CA LEU A 195 -27.60 34.28 6.74
C LEU A 195 -29.10 34.18 6.45
N ILE A 196 -29.83 33.38 7.23
CA ILE A 196 -31.28 33.17 7.04
C ILE A 196 -32.08 34.40 7.55
N TYR A 197 -31.50 35.19 8.48
CA TYR A 197 -32.15 36.39 9.04
C TYR A 197 -31.90 37.67 8.25
N ILE A 198 -31.17 37.61 7.12
CA ILE A 198 -30.81 38.79 6.30
C ILE A 198 -31.65 38.88 5.00
N ILE A 199 -32.54 37.88 4.75
CA ILE A 199 -33.51 37.88 3.65
C ILE A 199 -34.90 38.13 4.23
#